data_45592938dafba47ff543431f90be8887
#
_entry.id   45592938dafba47ff543431f90be8887
#
_cell.length_a   1.000
_cell.length_b   1.000
_cell.length_c   1.000
_cell.angle_alpha   90.00
_cell.angle_beta   90.00
_cell.angle_gamma   90.00
#
_symmetry.space_group_name_H-M   'P 1'
#
loop_
_entity.id
_entity.type
_entity.pdbx_description
1 polymer ?
#
loop_
_entity_poly.entity_id
_entity_poly.type
_entity_poly.pdbx_seq_one_letter_code
_entity_poly.pdbx_strand_id
1 'polypeptide(L)'
;MSRGLGDVYKRQAIQYEKLTQAISEYMVVDAYNRDKPFYEICNIYYDTPDNALIRASIEGPVYKEKLRMRSYGTPKETDHVFVEIKKKYKGIVNKRRTIMPLNEAYDYLNHHRVPDMENPQMNRQVFREIDYFCHTYNLVPKVYLSYERRAYFEKNDGDFRVTFDKNITTRREDVRLESGSYGQQLLPENTYLMEIKINRAVPLWFTRILSELEIYPVSFSKYGTEYKKYVMENQRMNGGETLCLNQYLQVQRRIQLALVQPC
;
A
#
# COMPACT_ATOMS: atom_id res chain seq x y z
N MET A 1 -8.12 -14.18 -12.73
CA MET A 1 -7.49 -14.06 -11.39
C MET A 1 -5.99 -13.90 -11.59
N SER A 2 -5.45 -12.71 -11.42
CA SER A 2 -4.01 -12.50 -11.58
C SER A 2 -3.28 -13.04 -10.35
N ARG A 3 -2.40 -14.01 -10.56
CA ARG A 3 -1.37 -14.37 -9.59
C ARG A 3 -0.29 -13.29 -9.61
N GLY A 4 -0.65 -12.06 -9.18
CA GLY A 4 0.31 -10.98 -9.09
C GLY A 4 1.25 -11.22 -7.91
N LEU A 5 2.39 -11.81 -8.14
CA LEU A 5 3.53 -11.75 -7.24
C LEU A 5 4.01 -10.30 -7.23
N GLY A 6 3.52 -9.52 -6.27
CA GLY A 6 4.03 -8.16 -6.02
C GLY A 6 5.26 -8.25 -5.16
N ASP A 7 6.44 -8.31 -5.76
CA ASP A 7 7.69 -8.19 -5.02
C ASP A 7 7.93 -6.71 -4.69
N VAL A 8 8.34 -6.45 -3.45
CA VAL A 8 8.58 -5.11 -2.92
C VAL A 8 10.05 -4.95 -2.58
N TYR A 9 10.63 -3.81 -2.96
CA TYR A 9 12.05 -3.52 -2.79
C TYR A 9 12.23 -2.13 -2.15
N LYS A 10 13.18 -1.98 -1.21
CA LYS A 10 13.61 -0.69 -0.67
C LYS A 10 14.90 -0.24 -1.35
N ARG A 11 14.97 1.02 -1.82
CA ARG A 11 16.14 1.55 -2.52
C ARG A 11 16.47 2.97 -2.12
N GLN A 12 17.75 3.30 -2.28
CA GLN A 12 18.28 4.67 -2.15
C GLN A 12 18.21 5.41 -3.49
N ALA A 13 18.32 6.73 -3.46
CA ALA A 13 18.19 7.59 -4.63
C ALA A 13 19.11 7.17 -5.80
N ILE A 14 20.38 6.87 -5.54
CA ILE A 14 21.34 6.47 -6.58
C ILE A 14 20.92 5.17 -7.29
N GLN A 15 20.43 4.18 -6.55
CA GLN A 15 19.94 2.93 -7.16
C GLN A 15 18.65 3.18 -7.95
N TYR A 16 17.78 4.08 -7.49
CA TYR A 16 16.59 4.48 -8.22
C TYR A 16 16.94 5.14 -9.56
N GLU A 17 17.91 6.08 -9.60
CA GLU A 17 18.35 6.74 -10.82
C GLU A 17 18.94 5.76 -11.83
N LYS A 18 19.88 4.92 -11.39
CA LYS A 18 20.49 3.88 -12.25
C LYS A 18 19.44 2.91 -12.79
N LEU A 19 18.51 2.46 -11.94
CA LEU A 19 17.45 1.54 -12.34
C LEU A 19 16.50 2.19 -13.34
N THR A 20 16.03 3.42 -13.08
CA THR A 20 15.12 4.12 -13.99
C THR A 20 15.76 4.44 -15.34
N GLN A 21 17.06 4.72 -15.37
CA GLN A 21 17.82 4.86 -16.62
C GLN A 21 17.88 3.53 -17.38
N ALA A 22 18.22 2.44 -16.70
CA ALA A 22 18.35 1.13 -17.34
C ALA A 22 17.01 0.59 -17.86
N ILE A 23 15.91 0.78 -17.14
CA ILE A 23 14.58 0.31 -17.60
C ILE A 23 13.97 1.18 -18.71
N SER A 24 14.48 2.39 -18.96
CA SER A 24 13.92 3.32 -19.97
C SER A 24 13.97 2.76 -21.40
N GLU A 25 14.89 1.84 -21.67
CA GLU A 25 14.97 1.14 -22.94
C GLU A 25 13.77 0.21 -23.18
N TYR A 26 13.27 -0.41 -22.12
CA TYR A 26 12.23 -1.47 -22.17
C TYR A 26 10.85 -0.97 -21.74
N MET A 27 10.77 0.11 -20.98
CA MET A 27 9.55 0.59 -20.35
C MET A 27 9.23 2.04 -20.72
N VAL A 28 7.95 2.36 -20.70
CA VAL A 28 7.42 3.73 -20.83
C VAL A 28 6.81 4.20 -19.52
N VAL A 29 6.89 5.49 -19.28
CA VAL A 29 6.26 6.12 -18.12
C VAL A 29 4.73 6.09 -18.29
N ASP A 30 4.01 5.82 -17.19
CA ASP A 30 2.54 5.89 -17.13
C ASP A 30 2.03 7.24 -17.61
N ALA A 31 0.89 7.25 -18.30
CA ALA A 31 0.25 8.47 -18.80
C ALA A 31 0.03 9.53 -17.70
N TYR A 32 -0.28 9.10 -16.47
CA TYR A 32 -0.44 9.99 -15.31
C TYR A 32 0.86 10.65 -14.83
N ASN A 33 2.01 10.15 -15.28
CA ASN A 33 3.33 10.71 -14.96
C ASN A 33 3.95 11.51 -16.12
N ARG A 34 3.22 11.77 -17.22
CA ARG A 34 3.78 12.52 -18.38
C ARG A 34 4.14 13.95 -17.99
N ASP A 35 3.22 14.61 -17.29
CA ASP A 35 3.35 16.03 -16.92
C ASP A 35 3.91 16.23 -15.51
N LYS A 36 3.96 15.17 -14.70
CA LYS A 36 4.45 15.21 -13.32
C LYS A 36 5.39 14.04 -13.05
N PRO A 37 6.58 14.30 -12.48
CA PRO A 37 7.53 13.22 -12.18
C PRO A 37 6.94 12.18 -11.22
N PHE A 38 6.07 12.61 -10.32
CA PHE A 38 5.30 11.77 -9.39
C PHE A 38 3.88 12.29 -9.24
N TYR A 39 2.92 11.41 -9.02
CA TYR A 39 1.57 11.77 -8.60
C TYR A 39 1.29 11.24 -7.20
N GLU A 40 0.51 12.01 -6.46
CA GLU A 40 0.17 11.70 -5.10
C GLU A 40 -0.99 10.69 -5.01
N ILE A 41 -0.88 9.76 -4.06
CA ILE A 41 -1.94 8.83 -3.70
C ILE A 41 -2.21 8.94 -2.20
N CYS A 42 -3.46 9.29 -1.85
CA CYS A 42 -3.93 9.41 -0.49
C CYS A 42 -4.85 8.23 -0.13
N ASN A 43 -4.72 7.71 1.07
CA ASN A 43 -5.52 6.58 1.52
C ASN A 43 -5.93 6.75 2.98
N ILE A 44 -7.14 6.28 3.32
CA ILE A 44 -7.55 6.01 4.69
C ILE A 44 -7.76 4.50 4.82
N TYR A 45 -7.10 3.87 5.78
CA TYR A 45 -7.36 2.49 6.15
C TYR A 45 -8.38 2.44 7.27
N TYR A 46 -9.41 1.62 7.07
CA TYR A 46 -10.44 1.31 8.05
C TYR A 46 -10.12 0.00 8.74
N ASP A 47 -10.28 -0.03 10.05
CA ASP A 47 -10.01 -1.20 10.89
C ASP A 47 -10.93 -1.15 12.11
N THR A 48 -10.97 -2.19 12.89
CA THR A 48 -11.68 -2.19 14.18
C THR A 48 -11.00 -1.24 15.18
N PRO A 49 -11.71 -0.75 16.22
CA PRO A 49 -11.12 0.12 17.24
C PRO A 49 -9.85 -0.44 17.87
N ASP A 50 -9.75 -1.76 18.02
CA ASP A 50 -8.60 -2.49 18.56
C ASP A 50 -7.57 -2.93 17.51
N ASN A 51 -7.70 -2.51 16.24
CA ASN A 51 -6.84 -2.85 15.10
C ASN A 51 -6.78 -4.36 14.78
N ALA A 52 -7.89 -5.10 14.92
CA ALA A 52 -7.92 -6.54 14.74
C ALA A 52 -7.53 -6.99 13.32
N LEU A 53 -7.95 -6.26 12.26
CA LEU A 53 -7.66 -6.63 10.88
C LEU A 53 -6.17 -6.51 10.54
N ILE A 54 -5.50 -5.45 11.01
CA ILE A 54 -4.06 -5.29 10.75
C ILE A 54 -3.24 -6.24 11.62
N ARG A 55 -3.62 -6.48 12.88
CA ARG A 55 -2.97 -7.48 13.74
C ARG A 55 -3.02 -8.86 13.08
N ALA A 56 -4.22 -9.32 12.73
CA ALA A 56 -4.39 -10.57 12.01
C ALA A 56 -3.58 -10.59 10.70
N SER A 57 -3.56 -9.49 9.93
CA SER A 57 -2.78 -9.42 8.68
C SER A 57 -1.27 -9.59 8.88
N ILE A 58 -0.71 -9.16 10.02
CA ILE A 58 0.72 -9.27 10.35
C ILE A 58 1.10 -10.69 10.75
N GLU A 59 0.23 -11.39 11.46
CA GLU A 59 0.41 -12.79 11.86
C GLU A 59 0.49 -13.76 10.68
N GLY A 60 0.12 -13.32 9.48
CA GLY A 60 0.26 -14.10 8.26
C GLY A 60 -0.78 -15.21 8.08
N PRO A 61 -2.06 -14.99 8.41
CA PRO A 61 -3.08 -16.01 8.33
C PRO A 61 -3.33 -16.44 6.88
N VAL A 62 -3.97 -17.60 6.72
CA VAL A 62 -4.40 -18.14 5.42
C VAL A 62 -5.36 -17.20 4.71
N TYR A 63 -6.21 -16.49 5.48
CA TYR A 63 -7.16 -15.49 4.97
C TYR A 63 -6.99 -14.16 5.68
N LYS A 64 -7.00 -13.07 4.92
CA LYS A 64 -6.95 -11.70 5.45
C LYS A 64 -7.62 -10.70 4.54
N GLU A 65 -8.18 -9.67 5.15
CA GLU A 65 -8.90 -8.60 4.49
C GLU A 65 -8.39 -7.22 4.91
N LYS A 66 -8.62 -6.23 4.05
CA LYS A 66 -8.37 -4.82 4.34
C LYS A 66 -9.36 -3.97 3.58
N LEU A 67 -9.89 -2.95 4.23
CA LEU A 67 -10.70 -1.91 3.61
C LEU A 67 -9.93 -0.59 3.61
N ARG A 68 -10.01 0.13 2.49
CA ARG A 68 -9.45 1.47 2.40
C ARG A 68 -10.26 2.36 1.47
N MET A 69 -10.29 3.62 1.76
CA MET A 69 -10.70 4.68 0.84
C MET A 69 -9.45 5.30 0.21
N ARG A 70 -9.52 5.66 -1.08
CA ARG A 70 -8.38 6.20 -1.84
C ARG A 70 -8.78 7.36 -2.73
N SER A 71 -7.92 8.38 -2.78
CA SER A 71 -7.94 9.44 -3.79
C SER A 71 -6.59 9.56 -4.51
N TYR A 72 -6.59 10.25 -5.64
CA TYR A 72 -5.41 10.69 -6.36
C TYR A 72 -5.27 12.19 -6.13
N GLY A 73 -4.32 12.57 -5.25
CA GLY A 73 -4.22 13.91 -4.68
C GLY A 73 -5.25 14.15 -3.58
N THR A 74 -5.24 15.38 -3.04
CA THR A 74 -6.16 15.84 -2.01
C THR A 74 -7.53 16.14 -2.63
N PRO A 75 -8.61 15.39 -2.29
CA PRO A 75 -9.92 15.57 -2.91
C PRO A 75 -10.72 16.69 -2.24
N LYS A 76 -11.68 17.25 -2.96
CA LYS A 76 -12.79 18.04 -2.42
C LYS A 76 -13.95 17.12 -2.03
N GLU A 77 -14.91 17.61 -1.25
CA GLU A 77 -16.04 16.82 -0.77
C GLU A 77 -16.85 16.13 -1.88
N THR A 78 -16.98 16.78 -3.03
CA THR A 78 -17.72 16.25 -4.20
C THR A 78 -16.87 15.44 -5.15
N ASP A 79 -15.56 15.37 -4.95
CA ASP A 79 -14.67 14.59 -5.81
C ASP A 79 -14.87 13.09 -5.60
N HIS A 80 -14.70 12.31 -6.66
CA HIS A 80 -14.84 10.88 -6.61
C HIS A 80 -13.65 10.21 -5.95
N VAL A 81 -13.95 9.31 -5.01
CA VAL A 81 -12.97 8.46 -4.33
C VAL A 81 -13.24 7.00 -4.59
N PHE A 82 -12.25 6.17 -4.36
CA PHE A 82 -12.32 4.72 -4.50
C PHE A 82 -12.44 4.06 -3.13
N VAL A 83 -13.52 3.34 -2.88
CA VAL A 83 -13.64 2.44 -1.73
C VAL A 83 -13.21 1.05 -2.19
N GLU A 84 -12.12 0.54 -1.60
CA GLU A 84 -11.42 -0.66 -2.06
C GLU A 84 -11.38 -1.72 -0.97
N ILE A 85 -11.85 -2.93 -1.28
CA ILE A 85 -11.66 -4.12 -0.46
C ILE A 85 -10.58 -5.01 -1.07
N LYS A 86 -9.64 -5.46 -0.24
CA LYS A 86 -8.60 -6.40 -0.62
C LYS A 86 -8.68 -7.63 0.25
N LYS A 87 -8.94 -8.77 -0.37
CA LYS A 87 -8.96 -10.09 0.27
C LYS A 87 -7.75 -10.89 -0.21
N LYS A 88 -7.12 -11.62 0.70
CA LYS A 88 -6.04 -12.56 0.35
C LYS A 88 -6.34 -13.91 0.98
N TYR A 89 -6.40 -14.96 0.16
CA TYR A 89 -6.62 -16.34 0.59
C TYR A 89 -5.56 -17.25 -0.04
N LYS A 90 -4.83 -18.00 0.77
CA LYS A 90 -3.75 -18.92 0.31
C LYS A 90 -2.82 -18.28 -0.74
N GLY A 91 -2.41 -17.04 -0.50
CA GLY A 91 -1.53 -16.29 -1.42
C GLY A 91 -2.25 -15.58 -2.58
N ILE A 92 -3.46 -15.99 -2.94
CA ILE A 92 -4.25 -15.38 -4.03
C ILE A 92 -4.88 -14.09 -3.54
N VAL A 93 -4.66 -13.01 -4.29
CA VAL A 93 -5.20 -11.68 -3.98
C VAL A 93 -6.41 -11.40 -4.85
N ASN A 94 -7.53 -11.07 -4.21
CA ASN A 94 -8.70 -10.46 -4.84
C ASN A 94 -8.78 -9.02 -4.35
N LYS A 95 -8.78 -8.07 -5.29
CA LYS A 95 -8.94 -6.64 -5.02
C LYS A 95 -10.10 -6.12 -5.85
N ARG A 96 -11.08 -5.55 -5.19
CA ARG A 96 -12.26 -4.95 -5.83
C ARG A 96 -12.47 -3.53 -5.32
N ARG A 97 -13.07 -2.68 -6.15
CA ARG A 97 -13.33 -1.29 -5.79
C ARG A 97 -14.64 -0.80 -6.40
N THR A 98 -15.27 0.13 -5.69
CA THR A 98 -16.34 0.98 -6.20
C THR A 98 -15.94 2.43 -6.11
N ILE A 99 -16.67 3.30 -6.78
CA ILE A 99 -16.42 4.74 -6.87
C ILE A 99 -17.66 5.46 -6.38
N MET A 100 -17.47 6.50 -5.56
CA MET A 100 -18.53 7.38 -5.09
C MET A 100 -17.95 8.75 -4.69
N PRO A 101 -18.74 9.82 -4.55
CA PRO A 101 -18.30 11.09 -4.00
C PRO A 101 -17.74 10.93 -2.57
N LEU A 102 -16.79 11.78 -2.19
CA LEU A 102 -16.12 11.70 -0.88
C LEU A 102 -17.09 11.85 0.28
N ASN A 103 -18.03 12.81 0.21
CA ASN A 103 -19.05 13.01 1.24
C ASN A 103 -19.93 11.77 1.42
N GLU A 104 -20.38 11.14 0.34
CA GLU A 104 -21.16 9.89 0.41
C GLU A 104 -20.34 8.73 0.97
N ALA A 105 -19.06 8.64 0.61
CA ALA A 105 -18.15 7.64 1.14
C ALA A 105 -17.98 7.77 2.66
N TYR A 106 -17.85 9.00 3.18
CA TYR A 106 -17.80 9.24 4.62
C TYR A 106 -19.13 8.94 5.31
N ASP A 107 -20.25 9.41 4.74
CA ASP A 107 -21.57 9.15 5.29
C ASP A 107 -21.86 7.66 5.38
N TYR A 108 -21.46 6.91 4.36
CA TYR A 108 -21.62 5.46 4.36
C TYR A 108 -20.70 4.77 5.37
N LEU A 109 -19.40 5.03 5.32
CA LEU A 109 -18.41 4.31 6.15
C LEU A 109 -18.49 4.70 7.64
N ASN A 110 -18.98 5.89 7.99
CA ASN A 110 -19.06 6.36 9.35
C ASN A 110 -20.50 6.23 9.95
N HIS A 111 -21.53 6.27 9.10
CA HIS A 111 -22.93 6.35 9.56
C HIS A 111 -23.85 5.31 8.89
N HIS A 112 -23.32 4.45 8.02
CA HIS A 112 -24.06 3.44 7.24
C HIS A 112 -25.20 4.03 6.39
N ARG A 113 -25.09 5.31 5.99
CA ARG A 113 -26.04 5.92 5.05
C ARG A 113 -25.75 5.41 3.64
N VAL A 114 -26.72 4.75 3.05
CA VAL A 114 -26.58 4.16 1.71
C VAL A 114 -26.35 5.28 0.69
N PRO A 115 -25.26 5.22 -0.12
CA PRO A 115 -25.00 6.22 -1.15
C PRO A 115 -25.97 6.12 -2.31
N ASP A 116 -25.90 7.06 -3.25
CA ASP A 116 -26.72 7.02 -4.47
C ASP A 116 -26.39 5.77 -5.32
N MET A 117 -27.29 4.79 -5.26
CA MET A 117 -27.17 3.52 -5.96
C MET A 117 -27.43 3.63 -7.47
N GLU A 118 -27.97 4.76 -7.95
CA GLU A 118 -28.18 5.01 -9.38
C GLU A 118 -26.97 5.66 -10.05
N ASN A 119 -25.94 6.02 -9.29
CA ASN A 119 -24.68 6.53 -9.84
C ASN A 119 -24.06 5.51 -10.81
N PRO A 120 -23.91 5.84 -12.12
CA PRO A 120 -23.43 4.91 -13.14
C PRO A 120 -21.97 4.48 -12.94
N GLN A 121 -21.20 5.22 -12.16
CA GLN A 121 -19.81 4.89 -11.85
C GLN A 121 -19.70 3.90 -10.69
N MET A 122 -20.77 3.69 -9.93
CA MET A 122 -20.80 2.78 -8.80
C MET A 122 -20.87 1.32 -9.26
N ASN A 123 -19.95 0.50 -8.80
CA ASN A 123 -20.07 -0.95 -8.96
C ASN A 123 -20.92 -1.52 -7.82
N ARG A 124 -22.22 -1.73 -8.09
CA ARG A 124 -23.20 -2.19 -7.10
C ARG A 124 -22.85 -3.57 -6.47
N GLN A 125 -22.24 -4.47 -7.24
CA GLN A 125 -21.83 -5.78 -6.71
C GLN A 125 -20.68 -5.60 -5.70
N VAL A 126 -19.69 -4.79 -6.04
CA VAL A 126 -18.57 -4.49 -5.12
C VAL A 126 -19.06 -3.74 -3.90
N PHE A 127 -20.01 -2.81 -4.08
CA PHE A 127 -20.64 -2.12 -2.96
C PHE A 127 -21.26 -3.11 -1.97
N ARG A 128 -22.03 -4.08 -2.44
CA ARG A 128 -22.63 -5.12 -1.57
C ARG A 128 -21.58 -5.96 -0.82
N GLU A 129 -20.43 -6.22 -1.44
CA GLU A 129 -19.32 -6.93 -0.77
C GLU A 129 -18.68 -6.06 0.33
N ILE A 130 -18.55 -4.77 0.08
CA ILE A 130 -18.06 -3.80 1.08
C ILE A 130 -19.08 -3.63 2.20
N ASP A 131 -20.36 -3.56 1.86
CA ASP A 131 -21.46 -3.46 2.82
C ASP A 131 -21.49 -4.66 3.78
N TYR A 132 -21.40 -5.87 3.25
CA TYR A 132 -21.27 -7.08 4.06
C TYR A 132 -20.06 -7.00 5.01
N PHE A 133 -18.92 -6.50 4.51
CA PHE A 133 -17.71 -6.33 5.31
C PHE A 133 -17.90 -5.29 6.44
N CYS A 134 -18.53 -4.15 6.14
CA CYS A 134 -18.82 -3.11 7.12
C CYS A 134 -19.82 -3.58 8.21
N HIS A 135 -20.76 -4.46 7.87
CA HIS A 135 -21.67 -5.07 8.86
C HIS A 135 -20.99 -6.19 9.68
N THR A 136 -19.97 -6.85 9.12
CA THR A 136 -19.23 -7.90 9.83
C THR A 136 -18.27 -7.32 10.88
N TYR A 137 -17.68 -6.16 10.59
CA TYR A 137 -16.69 -5.51 11.44
C TYR A 137 -17.16 -4.11 11.85
N ASN A 138 -17.02 -3.77 13.14
CA ASN A 138 -17.21 -2.39 13.59
C ASN A 138 -16.01 -1.56 13.15
N LEU A 139 -16.09 -0.94 11.97
CA LEU A 139 -14.97 -0.24 11.34
C LEU A 139 -14.94 1.24 11.71
N VAL A 140 -13.73 1.73 11.94
CA VAL A 140 -13.44 3.15 12.14
C VAL A 140 -12.23 3.55 11.27
N PRO A 141 -12.11 4.84 10.86
CA PRO A 141 -10.91 5.31 10.19
C PRO A 141 -9.73 5.26 11.16
N LYS A 142 -8.66 4.55 10.79
CA LYS A 142 -7.52 4.29 11.69
C LYS A 142 -6.24 5.00 11.30
N VAL A 143 -5.94 5.04 10.01
CA VAL A 143 -4.67 5.58 9.50
C VAL A 143 -4.90 6.27 8.17
N TYR A 144 -4.52 7.53 8.09
CA TYR A 144 -4.24 8.19 6.83
C TYR A 144 -2.84 7.79 6.37
N LEU A 145 -2.69 7.52 5.07
CA LEU A 145 -1.41 7.15 4.46
C LEU A 145 -1.33 7.72 3.04
N SER A 146 -0.37 8.59 2.81
CA SER A 146 -0.09 9.13 1.47
C SER A 146 1.31 8.74 0.99
N TYR A 147 1.53 8.81 -0.30
CA TYR A 147 2.81 8.64 -0.96
C TYR A 147 2.79 9.18 -2.37
N GLU A 148 3.95 9.51 -2.88
CA GLU A 148 4.16 9.93 -4.25
C GLU A 148 4.57 8.72 -5.10
N ARG A 149 3.91 8.53 -6.26
CA ARG A 149 4.12 7.38 -7.14
C ARG A 149 4.59 7.79 -8.52
N ARG A 150 5.57 7.05 -9.02
CA ARG A 150 5.92 6.97 -10.44
C ARG A 150 5.74 5.54 -10.93
N ALA A 151 5.14 5.39 -12.10
CA ALA A 151 4.82 4.09 -12.66
C ALA A 151 5.37 3.94 -14.08
N TYR A 152 5.76 2.71 -14.42
CA TYR A 152 6.27 2.33 -15.74
C TYR A 152 5.56 1.07 -16.22
N PHE A 153 5.30 1.02 -17.52
CA PHE A 153 4.75 -0.14 -18.22
C PHE A 153 5.72 -0.62 -19.28
N GLU A 154 5.77 -1.92 -19.52
CA GLU A 154 6.52 -2.49 -20.61
C GLU A 154 5.99 -1.98 -21.96
N LYS A 155 6.92 -1.68 -22.91
CA LYS A 155 6.58 -1.08 -24.20
C LYS A 155 5.69 -1.97 -25.07
N ASN A 156 5.92 -3.28 -25.04
CA ASN A 156 5.36 -4.21 -26.01
C ASN A 156 4.15 -5.01 -25.52
N ASP A 157 4.03 -5.31 -24.21
CA ASP A 157 3.00 -6.23 -23.69
C ASP A 157 2.09 -5.58 -22.63
N GLY A 158 2.51 -4.46 -22.00
CA GLY A 158 1.72 -3.76 -20.98
C GLY A 158 1.43 -4.56 -19.69
N ASP A 159 1.71 -5.86 -19.69
CA ASP A 159 1.45 -6.77 -18.58
C ASP A 159 2.49 -6.64 -17.47
N PHE A 160 3.68 -6.14 -17.80
CA PHE A 160 4.74 -5.88 -16.84
C PHE A 160 4.73 -4.42 -16.40
N ARG A 161 4.51 -4.22 -15.11
CA ARG A 161 4.45 -2.88 -14.49
C ARG A 161 5.40 -2.78 -13.32
N VAL A 162 6.16 -1.69 -13.27
CA VAL A 162 7.03 -1.32 -12.15
C VAL A 162 6.54 0.01 -11.58
N THR A 163 6.36 0.09 -10.26
CA THR A 163 5.99 1.34 -9.58
C THR A 163 6.99 1.67 -8.49
N PHE A 164 7.30 2.95 -8.34
CA PHE A 164 8.14 3.49 -7.29
C PHE A 164 7.33 4.44 -6.41
N ASP A 165 7.30 4.16 -5.12
CA ASP A 165 6.65 4.98 -4.11
C ASP A 165 7.72 5.60 -3.22
N LYS A 166 7.63 6.91 -3.00
CA LYS A 166 8.48 7.67 -2.09
C LYS A 166 7.64 8.56 -1.17
N ASN A 167 8.28 9.24 -0.22
CA ASN A 167 7.65 10.19 0.68
C ASN A 167 6.39 9.62 1.35
N ILE A 168 6.51 8.37 1.85
CA ILE A 168 5.38 7.70 2.48
C ILE A 168 5.13 8.32 3.84
N THR A 169 4.00 9.03 3.97
CA THR A 169 3.62 9.80 5.15
C THR A 169 2.38 9.17 5.79
N THR A 170 2.32 9.16 7.12
CA THR A 170 1.21 8.54 7.86
C THR A 170 0.80 9.40 9.05
N ARG A 171 -0.51 9.39 9.40
CA ARG A 171 -1.05 9.99 10.63
C ARG A 171 -2.25 9.21 11.15
N ARG A 172 -2.47 9.28 12.47
CA ARG A 172 -3.62 8.65 13.16
C ARG A 172 -4.59 9.68 13.75
N GLU A 173 -4.22 10.94 13.73
CA GLU A 173 -5.06 12.08 14.04
C GLU A 173 -5.51 12.75 12.75
N ASP A 174 -6.68 13.40 12.77
CA ASP A 174 -7.27 14.00 11.56
C ASP A 174 -7.22 13.07 10.33
N VAL A 175 -7.82 11.89 10.49
CA VAL A 175 -7.81 10.82 9.48
C VAL A 175 -8.84 11.13 8.40
N ARG A 176 -8.58 12.21 7.60
CA ARG A 176 -9.42 12.68 6.50
C ARG A 176 -8.59 12.89 5.25
N LEU A 177 -9.17 12.63 4.05
CA LEU A 177 -8.45 12.77 2.78
C LEU A 177 -8.25 14.24 2.40
N GLU A 178 -9.26 15.08 2.63
CA GLU A 178 -9.28 16.49 2.27
C GLU A 178 -8.36 17.36 3.12
N SER A 179 -7.87 16.83 4.24
CA SER A 179 -6.90 17.55 5.09
C SER A 179 -5.48 17.63 4.48
N GLY A 180 -5.24 16.94 3.35
CA GLY A 180 -3.94 16.97 2.68
C GLY A 180 -2.91 16.00 3.24
N SER A 181 -1.71 16.02 2.64
CA SER A 181 -0.64 15.04 2.89
C SER A 181 0.39 15.55 3.88
N TYR A 182 0.10 15.44 5.15
CA TYR A 182 1.03 15.70 6.25
C TYR A 182 1.03 14.55 7.25
N GLY A 183 2.03 14.51 8.11
CA GLY A 183 2.19 13.50 9.16
C GLY A 183 3.64 13.04 9.33
N GLN A 184 3.82 11.85 9.88
CA GLN A 184 5.14 11.26 10.11
C GLN A 184 5.61 10.47 8.89
N GLN A 185 6.90 10.63 8.54
CA GLN A 185 7.53 9.80 7.51
C GLN A 185 7.64 8.34 7.97
N LEU A 186 7.16 7.44 7.13
CA LEU A 186 7.20 6.00 7.40
C LEU A 186 8.57 5.38 7.09
N LEU A 187 9.24 5.89 6.07
CA LEU A 187 10.58 5.48 5.65
C LEU A 187 11.51 6.69 5.65
N PRO A 188 12.83 6.48 5.81
CA PRO A 188 13.80 7.56 5.68
C PRO A 188 13.67 8.30 4.35
N GLU A 189 14.08 9.56 4.33
CA GLU A 189 14.17 10.35 3.11
C GLU A 189 15.01 9.62 2.04
N ASN A 190 14.73 9.91 0.77
CA ASN A 190 15.41 9.28 -0.38
C ASN A 190 15.28 7.74 -0.45
N THR A 191 14.31 7.17 0.27
CA THR A 191 13.98 5.74 0.17
C THR A 191 12.83 5.55 -0.80
N TYR A 192 13.04 4.69 -1.80
CA TYR A 192 12.03 4.29 -2.79
C TYR A 192 11.56 2.87 -2.51
N LEU A 193 10.25 2.69 -2.52
CA LEU A 193 9.62 1.38 -2.43
C LEU A 193 9.21 0.96 -3.85
N MET A 194 9.92 0.00 -4.44
CA MET A 194 9.58 -0.53 -5.74
C MET A 194 8.60 -1.69 -5.61
N GLU A 195 7.53 -1.69 -6.38
CA GLU A 195 6.59 -2.80 -6.51
C GLU A 195 6.53 -3.25 -7.97
N ILE A 196 6.72 -4.54 -8.19
CA ILE A 196 6.65 -5.18 -9.50
C ILE A 196 5.31 -5.91 -9.62
N LYS A 197 4.62 -5.74 -10.74
CA LYS A 197 3.41 -6.48 -11.09
C LYS A 197 3.58 -7.12 -12.44
N ILE A 198 3.34 -8.41 -12.51
CA ILE A 198 3.44 -9.18 -13.72
C ILE A 198 2.47 -10.37 -13.68
N ASN A 199 1.90 -10.74 -14.82
CA ASN A 199 1.01 -11.88 -14.95
C ASN A 199 1.76 -13.19 -15.29
N ARG A 200 2.97 -13.08 -15.78
CA ARG A 200 3.84 -14.20 -16.21
C ARG A 200 5.17 -14.21 -15.44
N ALA A 201 6.21 -14.73 -16.01
CA ALA A 201 7.56 -14.67 -15.46
C ALA A 201 8.19 -13.28 -15.61
N VAL A 202 9.00 -12.88 -14.64
CA VAL A 202 9.77 -11.63 -14.71
C VAL A 202 10.73 -11.70 -15.90
N PRO A 203 10.80 -10.67 -16.78
CA PRO A 203 11.69 -10.67 -17.93
C PRO A 203 13.16 -10.82 -17.54
N LEU A 204 13.93 -11.57 -18.35
CA LEU A 204 15.36 -11.80 -18.07
C LEU A 204 16.19 -10.52 -18.06
N TRP A 205 15.85 -9.56 -18.94
CA TRP A 205 16.52 -8.25 -18.94
C TRP A 205 16.35 -7.54 -17.60
N PHE A 206 15.15 -7.62 -16.99
CA PHE A 206 14.88 -6.97 -15.72
C PHE A 206 15.59 -7.66 -14.55
N THR A 207 15.60 -9.01 -14.53
CA THR A 207 16.34 -9.76 -13.49
C THR A 207 17.84 -9.50 -13.54
N ARG A 208 18.44 -9.33 -14.74
CA ARG A 208 19.84 -8.94 -14.90
C ARG A 208 20.11 -7.56 -14.29
N ILE A 209 19.29 -6.55 -14.63
CA ILE A 209 19.41 -5.20 -14.06
C ILE A 209 19.29 -5.24 -12.52
N LEU A 210 18.34 -6.00 -11.98
CA LEU A 210 18.21 -6.14 -10.53
C LEU A 210 19.45 -6.75 -9.88
N SER A 211 20.03 -7.79 -10.50
CA SER A 211 21.26 -8.44 -10.02
C SER A 211 22.47 -7.51 -10.09
N GLU A 212 22.67 -6.81 -11.20
CA GLU A 212 23.77 -5.85 -11.38
C GLU A 212 23.70 -4.68 -10.37
N LEU A 213 22.50 -4.26 -10.02
CA LEU A 213 22.27 -3.20 -9.04
C LEU A 213 22.11 -3.73 -7.60
N GLU A 214 22.32 -5.02 -7.37
CA GLU A 214 22.17 -5.70 -6.06
C GLU A 214 20.81 -5.44 -5.42
N ILE A 215 19.73 -5.53 -6.24
CA ILE A 215 18.36 -5.24 -5.83
C ILE A 215 17.64 -6.53 -5.45
N TYR A 216 17.37 -6.71 -4.14
CA TYR A 216 16.74 -7.92 -3.59
C TYR A 216 15.33 -7.67 -3.07
N PRO A 217 14.41 -8.67 -3.12
CA PRO A 217 13.06 -8.54 -2.62
C PRO A 217 13.02 -8.39 -1.09
N VAL A 218 12.07 -7.61 -0.62
CA VAL A 218 11.79 -7.42 0.81
C VAL A 218 10.29 -7.58 1.09
N SER A 219 9.95 -8.15 2.25
CA SER A 219 8.57 -8.16 2.70
C SER A 219 8.21 -6.79 3.28
N PHE A 220 7.28 -6.10 2.65
CA PHE A 220 6.84 -4.79 3.09
C PHE A 220 5.33 -4.59 2.93
N SER A 221 4.71 -4.04 3.95
CA SER A 221 3.32 -3.59 3.92
C SER A 221 3.25 -2.19 4.53
N LYS A 222 2.85 -1.18 3.74
CA LYS A 222 2.76 0.21 4.22
C LYS A 222 2.00 0.30 5.54
N TYR A 223 0.75 -0.18 5.58
CA TYR A 223 -0.08 -0.17 6.79
C TYR A 223 0.50 -1.09 7.88
N GLY A 224 1.03 -2.27 7.54
CA GLY A 224 1.64 -3.16 8.54
C GLY A 224 2.92 -2.57 9.17
N THR A 225 3.73 -1.85 8.40
CA THR A 225 4.94 -1.18 8.91
C THR A 225 4.57 0.01 9.80
N GLU A 226 3.57 0.79 9.38
CA GLU A 226 3.03 1.89 10.19
C GLU A 226 2.50 1.37 11.54
N TYR A 227 1.67 0.33 11.53
CA TYR A 227 1.11 -0.24 12.76
C TYR A 227 2.20 -0.73 13.72
N LYS A 228 3.23 -1.40 13.21
CA LYS A 228 4.37 -1.83 14.04
C LYS A 228 5.10 -0.65 14.67
N LYS A 229 5.32 0.43 13.91
CA LYS A 229 5.93 1.66 14.43
C LYS A 229 5.06 2.29 15.53
N TYR A 230 3.77 2.41 15.28
CA TYR A 230 2.79 2.91 16.25
C TYR A 230 2.79 2.13 17.57
N VAL A 231 2.77 0.80 17.51
CA VAL A 231 2.81 -0.05 18.71
C VAL A 231 4.11 0.15 19.50
N MET A 232 5.25 0.22 18.79
CA MET A 232 6.56 0.46 19.43
C MET A 232 6.63 1.82 20.13
N GLU A 233 6.10 2.88 19.51
CA GLU A 233 6.08 4.22 20.09
C GLU A 233 5.19 4.28 21.33
N ASN A 234 4.01 3.68 21.30
CA ASN A 234 3.10 3.62 22.45
C ASN A 234 3.68 2.80 23.61
N GLN A 235 4.37 1.72 23.34
CA GLN A 235 5.05 0.94 24.39
C GLN A 235 6.16 1.75 25.09
N ARG A 236 6.91 2.55 24.32
CA ARG A 236 7.94 3.44 24.90
C ARG A 236 7.33 4.53 25.79
N MET A 237 6.21 5.12 25.38
CA MET A 237 5.54 6.18 26.15
C MET A 237 4.91 5.66 27.44
N ASN A 238 4.45 4.42 27.45
CA ASN A 238 3.80 3.81 28.62
C ASN A 238 4.76 3.10 29.60
N GLY A 239 6.08 3.28 29.46
CA GLY A 239 7.09 2.74 30.40
C GLY A 239 7.17 1.21 30.45
N GLY A 240 6.60 0.53 29.46
CA GLY A 240 6.61 -0.93 29.38
C GLY A 240 7.99 -1.48 29.00
N GLU A 241 8.53 -2.36 29.82
CA GLU A 241 9.81 -3.02 29.58
C GLU A 241 9.89 -3.76 28.25
N THR A 242 11.03 -3.65 27.63
CA THR A 242 11.44 -4.01 26.27
C THR A 242 11.51 -5.53 25.99
N LEU A 243 10.75 -6.40 26.65
CA LEU A 243 10.86 -7.86 26.50
C LEU A 243 10.42 -8.41 25.13
N CYS A 244 9.45 -7.79 24.46
CA CYS A 244 9.02 -8.22 23.11
C CYS A 244 9.89 -7.68 21.98
N LEU A 245 10.65 -6.59 22.20
CA LEU A 245 11.47 -5.94 21.19
C LEU A 245 12.69 -6.78 20.79
N ASN A 246 13.31 -7.46 21.75
CA ASN A 246 14.50 -8.28 21.51
C ASN A 246 14.23 -9.52 20.67
N GLN A 247 13.08 -10.17 20.81
CA GLN A 247 12.70 -11.29 19.95
C GLN A 247 12.44 -10.84 18.51
N TYR A 248 11.83 -9.67 18.34
CA TYR A 248 11.48 -9.16 17.01
C TYR A 248 12.70 -8.62 16.23
N LEU A 249 13.61 -7.93 16.92
CA LEU A 249 14.90 -7.48 16.35
C LEU A 249 15.83 -8.65 16.05
N GLN A 250 15.80 -9.72 16.86
CA GLN A 250 16.54 -10.95 16.59
C GLN A 250 16.01 -11.68 15.34
N VAL A 251 14.71 -11.70 15.11
CA VAL A 251 14.12 -12.27 13.88
C VAL A 251 14.50 -11.42 12.65
N GLN A 252 14.48 -10.10 12.74
CA GLN A 252 14.93 -9.22 11.64
C GLN A 252 16.46 -9.34 11.41
N ARG A 253 17.28 -9.45 12.44
CA ARG A 253 18.72 -9.71 12.32
C ARG A 253 19.03 -11.11 11.77
N ARG A 254 18.26 -12.13 12.15
CA ARG A 254 18.42 -13.48 11.58
C ARG A 254 18.04 -13.55 10.10
N ILE A 255 17.02 -12.82 9.67
CA ILE A 255 16.65 -12.73 8.25
C ILE A 255 17.72 -11.95 7.46
N GLN A 256 18.32 -10.92 8.05
CA GLN A 256 19.40 -10.16 7.44
C GLN A 256 20.72 -10.94 7.39
N LEU A 257 21.02 -11.74 8.40
CA LEU A 257 22.22 -12.61 8.47
C LEU A 257 22.09 -13.89 7.63
N ALA A 258 20.87 -14.43 7.46
CA ALA A 258 20.63 -15.58 6.58
C ALA A 258 20.75 -15.25 5.09
N LEU A 259 20.75 -13.95 4.71
CA LEU A 259 20.93 -13.45 3.34
C LEU A 259 22.39 -13.07 3.02
N VAL A 260 23.33 -13.22 3.96
CA VAL A 260 24.72 -12.78 3.84
C VAL A 260 25.71 -13.95 3.92
N GLN A 261 25.27 -15.20 3.99
CA GLN A 261 26.21 -16.32 3.89
C GLN A 261 26.44 -16.70 2.41
N PRO A 262 27.65 -16.48 1.87
CA PRO A 262 28.04 -17.05 0.58
C PRO A 262 28.19 -18.56 0.71
N CYS A 263 27.67 -19.29 -0.26
CA CYS A 263 28.12 -20.66 -0.54
C CYS A 263 29.53 -20.67 -1.05
#